data_3850a25151d0f4d9ebdfaf6e98be2dac
#
_entry.id   3850a25151d0f4d9ebdfaf6e98be2dac
#
_cell.length_a   1.000
_cell.length_b   1.000
_cell.length_c   1.000
_cell.angle_alpha   90.00
_cell.angle_beta   90.00
_cell.angle_gamma   90.00
#
_symmetry.space_group_name_H-M   'P 1'
#
loop_
_entity.id
_entity.type
_entity.pdbx_description
1 polymer ?
#
loop_
_entity_poly.entity_id
_entity_poly.type
_entity_poly.pdbx_seq_one_letter_code
_entity_poly.pdbx_strand_id
1 'polypeptide(L)'
;MELRVVKLKVFKDSYEYLITSLPCSFSLDDLKYCYHLRWGIEVAFRYLKLANGLLYFHSKKPEFLKQEIYANLILYNFGVFLANEAIQENKKRKRQSTNKYHYDIDFSSALNIARKYFIRGSSSEKSIIKLMTKYIHAVKNEFRQFSRPLRGIGAIHFGYR
;
A
#
# COMPACT_ATOMS: atom_id res chain seq x y z
N MET A 1 25.63 15.98 13.45
CA MET A 1 24.31 15.79 12.78
C MET A 1 23.32 16.67 13.53
N GLU A 2 22.72 17.61 12.85
CA GLU A 2 21.74 18.52 13.45
C GLU A 2 20.35 17.88 13.32
N LEU A 3 19.60 17.86 14.43
CA LEU A 3 18.25 17.29 14.47
C LEU A 3 17.28 18.37 14.88
N ARG A 4 16.14 18.40 14.21
CA ARG A 4 15.03 19.31 14.46
C ARG A 4 13.85 18.53 15.02
N VAL A 5 13.28 19.01 16.13
CA VAL A 5 12.04 18.48 16.71
C VAL A 5 10.90 19.39 16.30
N VAL A 6 9.85 18.79 15.73
CA VAL A 6 8.68 19.51 15.22
C VAL A 6 7.42 18.96 15.85
N LYS A 7 6.61 19.84 16.44
CA LYS A 7 5.29 19.52 17.01
C LYS A 7 4.23 19.69 15.93
N LEU A 8 3.58 18.63 15.52
CA LEU A 8 2.50 18.62 14.53
C LEU A 8 1.15 18.42 15.22
N LYS A 9 0.17 19.26 14.91
CA LYS A 9 -1.20 19.04 15.34
C LYS A 9 -1.86 18.05 14.39
N VAL A 10 -2.27 16.89 14.92
CA VAL A 10 -2.89 15.80 14.16
C VAL A 10 -4.40 15.81 14.31
N PHE A 11 -4.89 16.18 15.50
CA PHE A 11 -6.30 16.25 15.86
C PHE A 11 -6.61 17.43 16.74
N LYS A 12 -7.91 17.65 17.09
CA LYS A 12 -8.34 18.78 17.92
C LYS A 12 -7.46 19.02 19.15
N ASP A 13 -7.08 17.94 19.86
CA ASP A 13 -6.27 18.00 21.07
C ASP A 13 -5.10 17.00 21.07
N SER A 14 -4.74 16.47 19.90
CA SER A 14 -3.66 15.51 19.73
C SER A 14 -2.51 16.10 18.94
N TYR A 15 -1.29 15.92 19.45
CA TYR A 15 -0.06 16.37 18.83
C TYR A 15 0.88 15.20 18.64
N GLU A 16 1.58 15.18 17.51
CA GLU A 16 2.70 14.28 17.26
C GLU A 16 3.99 15.08 17.21
N TYR A 17 5.08 14.48 17.70
CA TYR A 17 6.40 15.07 17.65
C TYR A 17 7.24 14.31 16.63
N LEU A 18 7.69 15.01 15.60
CA LEU A 18 8.59 14.47 14.59
C LEU A 18 10.02 14.90 14.88
N ILE A 19 10.95 13.96 14.83
CA ILE A 19 12.38 14.23 14.83
C ILE A 19 12.87 14.04 13.41
N THR A 20 13.50 15.07 12.85
CA THR A 20 13.95 15.07 11.45
C THR A 20 15.32 15.71 11.31
N SER A 21 16.11 15.23 10.33
CA SER A 21 17.33 15.86 9.86
C SER A 21 17.12 16.79 8.66
N LEU A 22 15.87 16.95 8.20
CA LEU A 22 15.54 17.83 7.09
C LEU A 22 15.79 19.31 7.49
N PRO A 23 16.34 20.13 6.57
CA PRO A 23 16.66 21.52 6.86
C PRO A 23 15.41 22.36 7.13
N CYS A 24 15.59 23.53 7.73
CA CYS A 24 14.52 24.45 8.11
C CYS A 24 13.73 25.00 6.91
N SER A 25 14.25 24.87 5.69
CA SER A 25 13.56 25.20 4.45
C SER A 25 12.29 24.35 4.19
N PHE A 26 12.22 23.14 4.79
CA PHE A 26 11.01 22.35 4.74
C PHE A 26 9.97 22.92 5.72
N SER A 27 8.83 23.31 5.18
CA SER A 27 7.70 23.83 5.96
C SER A 27 7.05 22.75 6.83
N LEU A 28 6.20 23.15 7.76
CA LEU A 28 5.41 22.19 8.56
C LEU A 28 4.49 21.32 7.69
N ASP A 29 3.96 21.88 6.61
CA ASP A 29 3.06 21.15 5.72
C ASP A 29 3.80 20.17 4.83
N ASP A 30 5.04 20.50 4.40
CA ASP A 30 5.94 19.55 3.72
C ASP A 30 6.26 18.37 4.64
N LEU A 31 6.56 18.64 5.91
CA LEU A 31 6.84 17.59 6.88
C LEU A 31 5.63 16.71 7.17
N LYS A 32 4.43 17.29 7.27
CA LYS A 32 3.17 16.52 7.38
C LYS A 32 2.97 15.63 6.16
N TYR A 33 3.20 16.17 4.97
CA TYR A 33 3.08 15.41 3.73
C TYR A 33 4.08 14.25 3.68
N CYS A 34 5.36 14.50 3.96
CA CYS A 34 6.39 13.45 4.04
C CYS A 34 6.04 12.37 5.07
N TYR A 35 5.54 12.79 6.24
CA TYR A 35 5.13 11.85 7.28
C TYR A 35 3.92 11.02 6.86
N HIS A 36 2.97 11.62 6.15
CA HIS A 36 1.83 10.90 5.58
C HIS A 36 2.25 9.84 4.56
N LEU A 37 3.24 10.14 3.71
CA LEU A 37 3.78 9.16 2.75
C LEU A 37 4.37 7.92 3.43
N ARG A 38 4.92 8.06 4.65
CA ARG A 38 5.41 6.94 5.46
C ARG A 38 4.32 5.88 5.70
N TRP A 39 3.07 6.31 5.81
CA TRP A 39 1.94 5.39 6.00
C TRP A 39 1.78 4.37 4.87
N GLY A 40 2.23 4.74 3.67
CA GLY A 40 2.26 3.83 2.53
C GLY A 40 3.06 2.56 2.78
N ILE A 41 4.15 2.62 3.54
CA ILE A 41 4.99 1.47 3.90
C ILE A 41 4.21 0.50 4.79
N GLU A 42 3.47 0.99 5.78
CA GLU A 42 2.67 0.15 6.67
C GLU A 42 1.55 -0.57 5.91
N VAL A 43 0.92 0.13 4.96
CA VAL A 43 -0.08 -0.45 4.06
C VAL A 43 0.56 -1.50 3.15
N ALA A 44 1.74 -1.23 2.60
CA ALA A 44 2.49 -2.18 1.78
C ALA A 44 2.82 -3.47 2.54
N PHE A 45 3.33 -3.36 3.77
CA PHE A 45 3.57 -4.53 4.62
C PHE A 45 2.30 -5.31 4.94
N ARG A 46 1.17 -4.64 5.14
CA ARG A 46 -0.11 -5.31 5.35
C ARG A 46 -0.51 -6.12 4.12
N TYR A 47 -0.38 -5.57 2.92
CA TYR A 47 -0.67 -6.31 1.69
C TYR A 47 0.30 -7.46 1.44
N LEU A 48 1.59 -7.27 1.67
CA LEU A 48 2.58 -8.34 1.57
C LEU A 48 2.26 -9.49 2.54
N LYS A 49 1.96 -9.18 3.78
CA LYS A 49 1.66 -10.18 4.81
C LYS A 49 0.35 -10.91 4.56
N LEU A 50 -0.73 -10.17 4.31
CA LEU A 50 -2.09 -10.74 4.29
C LEU A 50 -2.53 -11.16 2.88
N ALA A 51 -2.44 -10.25 1.90
CA ALA A 51 -2.94 -10.53 0.56
C ALA A 51 -1.97 -11.38 -0.27
N ASN A 52 -0.67 -11.22 -0.06
CA ASN A 52 0.36 -11.95 -0.79
C ASN A 52 0.84 -13.22 -0.09
N GLY A 53 0.47 -13.44 1.18
CA GLY A 53 0.75 -14.66 1.90
C GLY A 53 2.15 -14.75 2.52
N LEU A 54 2.85 -13.63 2.69
CA LEU A 54 4.21 -13.59 3.26
C LEU A 54 4.25 -14.01 4.76
N LEU A 55 3.11 -14.25 5.39
CA LEU A 55 3.02 -14.82 6.75
C LEU A 55 3.21 -16.33 6.79
N TYR A 56 3.08 -17.01 5.67
CA TYR A 56 3.07 -18.47 5.59
C TYR A 56 4.17 -18.94 4.65
N PHE A 57 5.24 -19.41 5.24
CA PHE A 57 6.36 -20.00 4.48
C PHE A 57 6.21 -21.50 4.38
N HIS A 58 6.49 -22.06 3.19
CA HIS A 58 6.40 -23.49 2.93
C HIS A 58 7.68 -24.23 3.29
N SER A 59 8.80 -23.54 3.27
CA SER A 59 10.11 -24.15 3.53
C SER A 59 10.73 -23.67 4.84
N LYS A 60 11.51 -24.57 5.44
CA LYS A 60 12.37 -24.24 6.61
C LYS A 60 13.82 -23.95 6.22
N LYS A 61 14.24 -24.28 4.98
CA LYS A 61 15.60 -24.04 4.50
C LYS A 61 15.78 -22.56 4.12
N PRO A 62 16.87 -21.91 4.58
CA PRO A 62 17.10 -20.48 4.35
C PRO A 62 17.07 -20.06 2.87
N GLU A 63 17.60 -20.90 1.98
CA GLU A 63 17.66 -20.61 0.53
C GLU A 63 16.27 -20.57 -0.08
N PHE A 64 15.42 -21.53 0.24
CA PHE A 64 14.03 -21.57 -0.25
C PHE A 64 13.16 -20.49 0.39
N LEU A 65 13.42 -20.16 1.66
CA LEU A 65 12.77 -19.04 2.33
C LEU A 65 13.06 -17.71 1.61
N LYS A 66 14.33 -17.48 1.25
CA LYS A 66 14.71 -16.32 0.44
C LYS A 66 14.01 -16.29 -0.91
N GLN A 67 13.93 -17.43 -1.60
CA GLN A 67 13.22 -17.54 -2.87
C GLN A 67 11.73 -17.17 -2.73
N GLU A 68 11.05 -17.68 -1.70
CA GLU A 68 9.66 -17.33 -1.42
C GLU A 68 9.49 -15.84 -1.15
N ILE A 69 10.39 -15.22 -0.36
CA ILE A 69 10.37 -13.79 -0.09
C ILE A 69 10.52 -12.99 -1.38
N TYR A 70 11.52 -13.30 -2.20
CA TYR A 70 11.74 -12.58 -3.46
C TYR A 70 10.60 -12.78 -4.45
N ALA A 71 10.06 -13.98 -4.57
CA ALA A 71 8.90 -14.24 -5.43
C ALA A 71 7.69 -13.40 -5.02
N ASN A 72 7.44 -13.30 -3.71
CA ASN A 72 6.36 -12.47 -3.18
C ASN A 72 6.60 -10.97 -3.41
N LEU A 73 7.83 -10.49 -3.26
CA LEU A 73 8.18 -9.10 -3.54
C LEU A 73 8.02 -8.76 -5.04
N ILE A 74 8.46 -9.67 -5.92
CA ILE A 74 8.29 -9.50 -7.38
C ILE A 74 6.79 -9.43 -7.73
N LEU A 75 6.00 -10.37 -7.22
CA LEU A 75 4.55 -10.38 -7.46
C LEU A 75 3.88 -9.10 -6.94
N TYR A 76 4.28 -8.63 -5.75
CA TYR A 76 3.77 -7.40 -5.18
C TYR A 76 4.09 -6.20 -6.05
N ASN A 77 5.37 -6.01 -6.44
CA ASN A 77 5.80 -4.88 -7.25
C ASN A 77 5.11 -4.89 -8.63
N PHE A 78 4.98 -6.06 -9.24
CA PHE A 78 4.27 -6.22 -10.50
C PHE A 78 2.77 -5.89 -10.34
N GLY A 79 2.14 -6.36 -9.26
CA GLY A 79 0.76 -6.04 -8.94
C GLY A 79 0.52 -4.53 -8.74
N VAL A 80 1.45 -3.85 -8.03
CA VAL A 80 1.43 -2.38 -7.86
C VAL A 80 1.55 -1.67 -9.21
N PHE A 81 2.49 -2.10 -10.05
CA PHE A 81 2.68 -1.53 -11.39
C PHE A 81 1.39 -1.61 -12.21
N LEU A 82 0.82 -2.80 -12.35
CA LEU A 82 -0.42 -3.01 -13.11
C LEU A 82 -1.62 -2.27 -12.51
N ALA A 83 -1.70 -2.19 -11.18
CA ALA A 83 -2.75 -1.44 -10.50
C ALA A 83 -2.68 0.06 -10.82
N ASN A 84 -1.48 0.62 -10.80
CA ASN A 84 -1.26 2.03 -11.15
C ASN A 84 -1.63 2.30 -12.63
N GLU A 85 -1.24 1.43 -13.56
CA GLU A 85 -1.64 1.54 -14.97
C GLU A 85 -3.17 1.47 -15.14
N ALA A 86 -3.86 0.58 -14.42
CA ALA A 86 -5.30 0.48 -14.43
C ALA A 86 -5.98 1.76 -13.91
N ILE A 87 -5.44 2.36 -12.84
CA ILE A 87 -5.94 3.63 -12.31
C ILE A 87 -5.75 4.76 -13.32
N GLN A 88 -4.58 4.85 -13.96
CA GLN A 88 -4.31 5.86 -14.98
C GLN A 88 -5.24 5.70 -16.20
N GLU A 89 -5.44 4.48 -16.68
CA GLU A 89 -6.35 4.17 -17.77
C GLU A 89 -7.79 4.59 -17.42
N ASN A 90 -8.23 4.31 -16.19
CA ASN A 90 -9.56 4.73 -15.72
C ASN A 90 -9.68 6.26 -15.64
N LYS A 91 -8.64 6.96 -15.19
CA LYS A 91 -8.61 8.43 -15.16
C LYS A 91 -8.72 9.03 -16.55
N LYS A 92 -8.04 8.46 -17.55
CA LYS A 92 -8.12 8.88 -18.97
C LYS A 92 -9.54 8.77 -19.49
N ARG A 93 -10.24 7.68 -19.17
CA ARG A 93 -11.64 7.44 -19.60
C ARG A 93 -12.64 8.38 -18.94
N LYS A 94 -12.38 8.80 -17.69
CA LYS A 94 -13.31 9.60 -16.87
C LYS A 94 -13.00 11.10 -16.83
N ARG A 95 -12.10 11.61 -17.66
CA ARG A 95 -11.72 13.04 -17.71
C ARG A 95 -12.87 14.04 -17.90
N GLN A 96 -14.07 13.57 -18.25
CA GLN A 96 -15.26 14.41 -18.47
C GLN A 96 -16.24 14.42 -17.30
N SER A 97 -15.96 13.74 -16.18
CA SER A 97 -16.88 13.65 -15.04
C SER A 97 -16.41 14.51 -13.89
N THR A 98 -17.24 15.46 -13.48
CA THR A 98 -17.10 16.31 -12.27
C THR A 98 -17.29 15.52 -10.96
N ASN A 99 -16.83 14.28 -10.90
CA ASN A 99 -17.05 13.41 -9.76
C ASN A 99 -16.24 13.83 -8.53
N LYS A 100 -16.94 14.02 -7.41
CA LYS A 100 -16.39 14.31 -6.07
C LYS A 100 -15.61 13.14 -5.45
N TYR A 101 -15.46 12.01 -6.14
CA TYR A 101 -14.85 10.79 -5.61
C TYR A 101 -13.45 10.57 -6.16
N HIS A 102 -12.54 10.18 -5.28
CA HIS A 102 -11.27 9.56 -5.67
C HIS A 102 -11.54 8.09 -6.04
N TYR A 103 -10.85 7.60 -7.06
CA TYR A 103 -10.98 6.20 -7.51
C TYR A 103 -9.72 5.44 -7.15
N ASP A 104 -9.90 4.36 -6.43
CA ASP A 104 -8.83 3.46 -6.02
C ASP A 104 -9.15 2.03 -6.44
N ILE A 105 -8.13 1.19 -6.51
CA ILE A 105 -8.28 -0.22 -6.86
C ILE A 105 -8.35 -1.08 -5.62
N ASP A 106 -9.18 -2.13 -5.64
CA ASP A 106 -9.06 -3.20 -4.66
C ASP A 106 -7.74 -3.95 -4.89
N PHE A 107 -6.75 -3.62 -4.08
CA PHE A 107 -5.39 -4.11 -4.23
C PHE A 107 -5.29 -5.62 -4.03
N SER A 108 -6.14 -6.22 -3.19
CA SER A 108 -6.20 -7.68 -3.03
C SER A 108 -6.64 -8.37 -4.31
N SER A 109 -7.64 -7.82 -4.99
CA SER A 109 -8.09 -8.30 -6.31
C SER A 109 -7.00 -8.09 -7.36
N ALA A 110 -6.30 -6.95 -7.36
CA ALA A 110 -5.19 -6.69 -8.29
C ALA A 110 -4.05 -7.72 -8.12
N LEU A 111 -3.64 -8.03 -6.90
CA LEU A 111 -2.64 -9.06 -6.62
C LEU A 111 -3.08 -10.46 -7.07
N ASN A 112 -4.35 -10.83 -6.87
CA ASN A 112 -4.88 -12.09 -7.33
C ASN A 112 -4.89 -12.21 -8.86
N ILE A 113 -5.21 -11.13 -9.55
CA ILE A 113 -5.16 -11.06 -11.02
C ILE A 113 -3.72 -11.20 -11.50
N ALA A 114 -2.77 -10.46 -10.91
CA ALA A 114 -1.35 -10.55 -11.22
C ALA A 114 -0.81 -11.98 -11.00
N ARG A 115 -1.17 -12.63 -9.88
CA ARG A 115 -0.79 -14.01 -9.60
C ARG A 115 -1.30 -14.98 -10.65
N LYS A 116 -2.58 -14.88 -11.03
CA LYS A 116 -3.17 -15.71 -12.10
C LYS A 116 -2.48 -15.52 -13.44
N TYR A 117 -2.03 -14.31 -13.74
CA TYR A 117 -1.26 -14.03 -14.93
C TYR A 117 0.07 -14.77 -14.94
N PHE A 118 0.85 -14.71 -13.85
CA PHE A 118 2.12 -15.45 -13.75
C PHE A 118 1.93 -16.96 -13.88
N ILE A 119 0.86 -17.51 -13.32
CA ILE A 119 0.60 -18.96 -13.36
C ILE A 119 0.16 -19.41 -14.77
N ARG A 120 -0.69 -18.64 -15.43
CA ARG A 120 -1.33 -19.06 -16.69
C ARG A 120 -0.60 -18.60 -17.94
N GLY A 121 0.18 -17.53 -17.89
CA GLY A 121 1.03 -17.04 -19.00
C GLY A 121 0.35 -16.67 -20.31
N SER A 122 -0.99 -16.66 -20.36
CA SER A 122 -1.75 -16.67 -21.63
C SER A 122 -2.45 -15.34 -21.98
N SER A 123 -2.37 -14.32 -21.14
CA SER A 123 -3.10 -13.06 -21.33
C SER A 123 -2.15 -11.92 -21.70
N SER A 124 -2.58 -11.05 -22.62
CA SER A 124 -1.81 -9.82 -22.89
C SER A 124 -1.91 -8.85 -21.71
N GLU A 125 -0.87 -8.05 -21.50
CA GLU A 125 -0.83 -6.99 -20.49
C GLU A 125 -2.04 -6.05 -20.56
N LYS A 126 -2.42 -5.61 -21.76
CA LYS A 126 -3.61 -4.78 -21.98
C LYS A 126 -4.91 -5.44 -21.51
N SER A 127 -5.02 -6.76 -21.66
CA SER A 127 -6.17 -7.53 -21.20
C SER A 127 -6.27 -7.55 -19.67
N ILE A 128 -5.13 -7.64 -19.00
CA ILE A 128 -5.04 -7.65 -17.53
C ILE A 128 -5.38 -6.28 -16.96
N ILE A 129 -4.82 -5.22 -17.52
CA ILE A 129 -5.14 -3.85 -17.13
C ILE A 129 -6.64 -3.60 -17.27
N LYS A 130 -7.23 -4.00 -18.41
CA LYS A 130 -8.68 -3.91 -18.62
C LYS A 130 -9.49 -4.72 -17.60
N LEU A 131 -9.00 -5.88 -17.20
CA LEU A 131 -9.64 -6.68 -16.14
C LEU A 131 -9.54 -5.97 -14.79
N MET A 132 -8.38 -5.40 -14.44
CA MET A 132 -8.17 -4.67 -13.19
C MET A 132 -9.05 -3.42 -13.08
N THR A 133 -9.33 -2.72 -14.20
CA THR A 133 -10.25 -1.57 -14.18
C THR A 133 -11.65 -1.89 -13.68
N LYS A 134 -12.08 -3.16 -13.73
CA LYS A 134 -13.38 -3.60 -13.18
C LYS A 134 -13.41 -3.61 -11.64
N TYR A 135 -12.26 -3.66 -11.00
CA TYR A 135 -12.13 -3.68 -9.53
C TYR A 135 -11.79 -2.31 -8.95
N ILE A 136 -11.92 -1.26 -9.76
CA ILE A 136 -11.77 0.12 -9.30
C ILE A 136 -13.09 0.56 -8.67
N HIS A 137 -13.00 1.09 -7.45
CA HIS A 137 -14.14 1.58 -6.69
C HIS A 137 -13.96 3.05 -6.31
N ALA A 138 -15.07 3.72 -6.07
CA ALA A 138 -15.09 5.11 -5.64
C ALA A 138 -14.78 5.21 -4.13
N VAL A 139 -13.80 6.00 -3.78
CA VAL A 139 -13.43 6.29 -2.40
C VAL A 139 -13.81 7.75 -2.09
N LYS A 140 -14.51 7.96 -0.99
CA LYS A 140 -14.78 9.33 -0.51
C LYS A 140 -13.50 9.93 0.05
N ASN A 141 -13.21 11.18 -0.35
CA ASN A 141 -12.10 11.99 0.20
C ASN A 141 -12.38 12.48 1.63
N GLU A 142 -13.01 11.67 2.45
CA GLU A 142 -13.20 12.00 3.85
C GLU A 142 -11.98 11.49 4.61
N PHE A 143 -11.26 12.38 5.26
CA PHE A 143 -10.29 12.06 6.30
C PHE A 143 -11.04 11.37 7.44
N ARG A 144 -11.28 10.07 7.31
CA ARG A 144 -11.84 9.26 8.38
C ARG A 144 -10.77 9.05 9.42
N GLN A 145 -10.90 9.79 10.50
CA GLN A 145 -10.04 9.64 11.67
C GLN A 145 -10.72 8.62 12.59
N PHE A 146 -10.11 7.45 12.72
CA PHE A 146 -10.55 6.47 13.69
C PHE A 146 -9.59 6.53 14.89
N SER A 147 -10.13 6.76 16.09
CA SER A 147 -9.37 6.49 17.31
C SER A 147 -9.05 4.99 17.33
N ARG A 148 -7.78 4.64 17.31
CA ARG A 148 -7.37 3.25 17.48
C ARG A 148 -7.40 2.91 18.95
N PRO A 149 -8.26 1.96 19.40
CA PRO A 149 -8.06 1.39 20.72
C PRO A 149 -6.67 0.76 20.75
N LEU A 150 -5.87 1.08 21.76
CA LEU A 150 -4.61 0.41 22.04
C LEU A 150 -4.93 -1.06 22.37
N ARG A 151 -5.05 -1.89 21.35
CA ARG A 151 -5.08 -3.33 21.53
C ARG A 151 -3.66 -3.75 21.88
N GLY A 152 -3.49 -4.39 23.02
CA GLY A 152 -2.23 -5.03 23.39
C GLY A 152 -1.72 -5.83 22.19
N ILE A 153 -0.41 -5.78 21.97
CA ILE A 153 0.28 -6.53 20.91
C ILE A 153 -0.03 -8.00 21.20
N GLY A 154 -1.02 -8.57 20.50
CA GLY A 154 -1.25 -10.00 20.54
C GLY A 154 0.00 -10.73 20.10
N ALA A 155 0.35 -11.82 20.76
CA ALA A 155 1.50 -12.62 20.42
C ALA A 155 1.49 -12.97 18.92
N ILE A 156 2.61 -12.75 18.26
CA ILE A 156 2.82 -13.15 16.86
C ILE A 156 2.91 -14.66 16.88
N HIS A 157 1.83 -15.33 16.52
CA HIS A 157 1.86 -16.76 16.31
C HIS A 157 2.50 -17.05 14.94
N PHE A 158 3.73 -17.54 14.95
CA PHE A 158 4.32 -18.20 13.80
C PHE A 158 3.59 -19.54 13.63
N GLY A 159 2.58 -19.57 12.75
CA GLY A 159 1.91 -20.81 12.39
C GLY A 159 2.82 -21.67 11.51
N TYR A 160 3.60 -22.52 12.13
CA TYR A 160 4.25 -23.62 11.43
C TYR A 160 3.19 -24.69 11.15
N ARG A 161 2.95 -24.97 9.88
CA ARG A 161 2.29 -26.21 9.42
C ARG A 161 3.33 -27.17 8.89
#